data_4bd2a2b21ac7e346af3f79c0c86d2eea
#
_entry.id   4bd2a2b21ac7e346af3f79c0c86d2eea
#
_cell.length_a   1.000
_cell.length_b   1.000
_cell.length_c   1.000
_cell.angle_alpha   90.00
_cell.angle_beta   90.00
_cell.angle_gamma   90.00
#
_symmetry.space_group_name_H-M   'P 1'
#
loop_
_entity.id
_entity.type
_entity.pdbx_description
1 polymer ?
#
loop_
_entity_poly.entity_id
_entity_poly.type
_entity_poly.pdbx_seq_one_letter_code
_entity_poly.pdbx_strand_id
1 'polypeptide(L)'
;MNSAASTHLLQLPQAPCPKPAKTAQPVKASPLLKVAPVPAPLAAKAAKEKKRKKTIETIIRRFTTYATINSQSWDAYDPTEFPISDGQEDMAELIEQELRTIGSDKDLIVSRSEYQYVYATIPANCEGVPSIMFMAHMDCTPECAGGEITPIVHRNYDGGDIQLPAGITLSPETPQGKHLANCVGKTIITSDGYTLLGADDKTGCTILVTLIETILNDKKLKHGDLHFVFSQNEDIGRAADRFEEEYLDGQPDIVIDVDGDDPTAFSVENFTAVGRNYIFHGKNAHPGNGFYNQYGDALTAASYFIGQLPPETHPSASKGKEGYIHCYSVSPLVDVDADDTQQEYLVKVRLRYFDPLEGKAFRQLLDRAAELTAEAFPYVVTEAEPEVMQYENVAYTMYPGLDDLIVEAAEKEGVKLTPRSERGGTTAAMLAAKGQKGGPCLYSGQQAEHSVYEWTCAEDMYQMVMVARSIIETVANQ
;
A
#
# COMPACT_ATOMS: atom_id res chain seq x y z
N MET A 1 32.52 62.62 -17.00
CA MET A 1 31.90 63.94 -17.10
C MET A 1 30.88 64.04 -16.00
N ASN A 2 31.07 65.02 -15.16
CA ASN A 2 30.31 65.31 -13.95
C ASN A 2 28.82 65.66 -14.23
N SER A 3 27.95 65.29 -13.32
CA SER A 3 26.92 66.26 -12.88
C SER A 3 26.34 65.81 -11.53
N ALA A 4 26.58 66.62 -10.55
CA ALA A 4 26.00 66.58 -9.20
C ALA A 4 24.56 67.10 -9.21
N ALA A 5 23.70 66.56 -8.36
CA ALA A 5 22.40 67.15 -8.06
C ALA A 5 22.23 67.25 -6.54
N SER A 6 21.98 68.47 -6.10
CA SER A 6 21.91 68.95 -4.74
C SER A 6 20.73 68.43 -3.94
N THR A 7 21.01 68.15 -2.68
CA THR A 7 20.05 67.93 -1.59
C THR A 7 19.47 69.23 -1.10
N HIS A 8 18.15 69.43 -1.16
CA HIS A 8 17.43 70.46 -0.42
C HIS A 8 16.82 69.83 0.84
N LEU A 9 17.34 70.20 1.98
CA LEU A 9 16.75 69.98 3.32
C LEU A 9 15.63 71.03 3.54
N LEU A 10 14.40 70.53 3.65
CA LEU A 10 13.27 71.33 4.18
C LEU A 10 13.24 71.22 5.68
N GLN A 11 13.46 72.34 6.39
CA GLN A 11 13.23 72.49 7.83
C GLN A 11 11.72 72.59 8.09
N LEU A 12 11.22 71.75 8.96
CA LEU A 12 9.87 71.85 9.54
C LEU A 12 9.92 72.68 10.84
N PRO A 13 8.92 73.50 11.15
CA PRO A 13 8.91 74.36 12.33
C PRO A 13 8.62 73.54 13.62
N GLN A 14 9.33 73.90 14.70
CA GLN A 14 9.17 73.34 16.01
C GLN A 14 7.88 73.84 16.65
N ALA A 15 7.06 72.94 17.17
CA ALA A 15 5.90 73.23 18.02
C ALA A 15 6.31 73.46 19.47
N PRO A 16 5.61 74.33 20.22
CA PRO A 16 5.99 74.68 21.59
C PRO A 16 5.66 73.59 22.63
N CYS A 17 6.56 73.48 23.60
CA CYS A 17 6.50 72.52 24.72
C CYS A 17 5.26 72.73 25.61
N PRO A 18 4.46 71.72 25.93
CA PRO A 18 3.35 71.87 26.89
C PRO A 18 3.85 71.85 28.33
N LYS A 19 3.19 72.62 29.17
CA LYS A 19 3.43 72.79 30.64
C LYS A 19 3.09 71.48 31.39
N PRO A 20 3.71 71.18 32.51
CA PRO A 20 3.48 69.98 33.30
C PRO A 20 2.05 69.91 33.86
N ALA A 21 1.35 68.82 33.62
CA ALA A 21 0.04 68.53 34.14
C ALA A 21 0.12 68.09 35.64
N LYS A 22 -0.86 68.50 36.35
CA LYS A 22 -1.03 68.23 37.81
C LYS A 22 -1.12 66.75 38.11
N THR A 23 -0.48 66.31 39.19
CA THR A 23 -0.48 64.96 39.75
C THR A 23 -1.88 64.36 39.84
N ALA A 24 -2.11 63.28 39.07
CA ALA A 24 -3.32 62.46 39.14
C ALA A 24 -3.26 61.53 40.36
N GLN A 25 -4.38 61.46 41.07
CA GLN A 25 -4.57 60.56 42.20
C GLN A 25 -4.52 59.06 41.68
N PRO A 26 -4.09 58.11 42.53
CA PRO A 26 -4.02 56.72 42.16
C PRO A 26 -5.42 56.16 41.90
N VAL A 27 -5.61 55.65 40.63
CA VAL A 27 -6.80 54.91 40.24
C VAL A 27 -6.78 53.55 40.97
N LYS A 28 -7.83 53.29 41.78
CA LYS A 28 -8.04 51.98 42.41
C LYS A 28 -8.10 50.94 41.34
N ALA A 29 -7.21 49.90 41.41
CA ALA A 29 -7.23 48.76 40.56
C ALA A 29 -8.59 48.05 40.61
N SER A 30 -9.27 47.96 39.46
CA SER A 30 -10.48 47.14 39.33
C SER A 30 -10.15 45.68 39.65
N PRO A 31 -11.00 44.95 40.35
CA PRO A 31 -10.77 43.54 40.62
C PRO A 31 -10.70 42.77 39.29
N LEU A 32 -9.61 41.98 39.10
CA LEU A 32 -9.47 41.02 38.01
C LEU A 32 -10.76 40.20 37.90
N LEU A 33 -11.48 40.36 36.79
CA LEU A 33 -12.59 39.48 36.44
C LEU A 33 -12.07 38.04 36.48
N LYS A 34 -12.50 37.25 37.45
CA LYS A 34 -12.28 35.83 37.49
C LYS A 34 -13.00 35.26 36.28
N VAL A 35 -12.23 34.83 35.24
CA VAL A 35 -12.78 34.10 34.12
C VAL A 35 -13.44 32.85 34.68
N ALA A 36 -14.74 32.70 34.45
CA ALA A 36 -15.48 31.52 34.87
C ALA A 36 -14.82 30.24 34.26
N PRO A 37 -14.72 29.15 35.01
CA PRO A 37 -14.16 27.91 34.49
C PRO A 37 -14.99 27.45 33.30
N VAL A 38 -14.30 27.08 32.20
CA VAL A 38 -14.93 26.52 31.00
C VAL A 38 -15.73 25.30 31.42
N PRO A 39 -17.00 25.14 31.00
CA PRO A 39 -17.79 23.95 31.31
C PRO A 39 -17.06 22.67 30.95
N ALA A 40 -17.08 21.67 31.84
CA ALA A 40 -16.33 20.41 31.68
C ALA A 40 -16.49 19.72 30.31
N PRO A 41 -17.69 19.67 29.67
CA PRO A 41 -17.85 19.11 28.33
C PRO A 41 -17.10 19.90 27.24
N LEU A 42 -17.04 21.21 27.32
CA LEU A 42 -16.33 22.09 26.40
C LEU A 42 -14.81 21.96 26.57
N ALA A 43 -14.33 21.81 27.79
CA ALA A 43 -12.92 21.57 28.10
C ALA A 43 -12.45 20.20 27.55
N ALA A 44 -13.27 19.15 27.70
CA ALA A 44 -13.01 17.82 27.17
C ALA A 44 -12.96 17.80 25.63
N LYS A 45 -13.91 18.49 24.97
CA LYS A 45 -13.93 18.62 23.50
C LYS A 45 -12.69 19.36 22.98
N ALA A 46 -12.29 20.44 23.65
CA ALA A 46 -11.09 21.20 23.31
C ALA A 46 -9.80 20.37 23.49
N ALA A 47 -9.73 19.55 24.55
CA ALA A 47 -8.60 18.64 24.77
C ALA A 47 -8.52 17.54 23.71
N LYS A 48 -9.65 16.92 23.31
CA LYS A 48 -9.73 15.94 22.24
C LYS A 48 -9.25 16.54 20.91
N GLU A 49 -9.72 17.74 20.58
CA GLU A 49 -9.31 18.43 19.34
C GLU A 49 -7.83 18.81 19.35
N LYS A 50 -7.29 19.24 20.49
CA LYS A 50 -5.84 19.49 20.62
C LYS A 50 -5.02 18.23 20.42
N LYS A 51 -5.47 17.10 20.99
CA LYS A 51 -4.81 15.78 20.78
C LYS A 51 -4.85 15.39 19.32
N ARG A 52 -6.03 15.49 18.67
CA ARG A 52 -6.21 15.22 17.25
C ARG A 52 -5.22 16.01 16.39
N LYS A 53 -5.17 17.33 16.54
CA LYS A 53 -4.24 18.19 15.80
C LYS A 53 -2.77 17.80 16.00
N LYS A 54 -2.38 17.49 17.25
CA LYS A 54 -1.02 17.04 17.54
C LYS A 54 -0.69 15.72 16.83
N THR A 55 -1.62 14.76 16.79
CA THR A 55 -1.42 13.49 16.12
C THR A 55 -1.32 13.68 14.61
N ILE A 56 -2.16 14.53 13.99
CA ILE A 56 -2.07 14.86 12.57
C ILE A 56 -0.69 15.48 12.22
N GLU A 57 -0.18 16.40 13.03
CA GLU A 57 1.16 16.95 12.80
C GLU A 57 2.26 15.88 12.94
N THR A 58 2.09 14.90 13.83
CA THR A 58 3.00 13.75 13.91
C THR A 58 2.92 12.90 12.65
N ILE A 59 1.72 12.62 12.14
CA ILE A 59 1.49 11.89 10.90
C ILE A 59 2.16 12.60 9.71
N ILE A 60 1.95 13.91 9.55
CA ILE A 60 2.56 14.69 8.46
C ILE A 60 4.09 14.57 8.52
N ARG A 61 4.69 14.78 9.69
CA ARG A 61 6.14 14.68 9.87
C ARG A 61 6.65 13.27 9.60
N ARG A 62 5.98 12.23 10.12
CA ARG A 62 6.34 10.82 9.94
C ARG A 62 6.30 10.45 8.47
N PHE A 63 5.16 10.66 7.84
CA PHE A 63 4.97 10.35 6.43
C PHE A 63 5.97 11.10 5.53
N THR A 64 6.13 12.42 5.71
CA THR A 64 7.10 13.18 4.90
C THR A 64 8.54 12.72 5.10
N THR A 65 8.90 12.23 6.29
CA THR A 65 10.21 11.62 6.53
C THR A 65 10.35 10.28 5.77
N TYR A 66 9.34 9.40 5.87
CA TYR A 66 9.34 8.11 5.16
C TYR A 66 9.37 8.31 3.63
N ALA A 67 8.59 9.24 3.12
CA ALA A 67 8.51 9.53 1.69
C ALA A 67 9.84 9.99 1.08
N THR A 68 10.76 10.61 1.85
CA THR A 68 12.08 11.01 1.32
C THR A 68 13.01 9.84 1.00
N ILE A 69 12.73 8.64 1.52
CA ILE A 69 13.53 7.44 1.26
C ILE A 69 13.03 6.78 -0.03
N ASN A 70 13.88 6.66 -1.03
CA ASN A 70 13.55 5.89 -2.23
C ASN A 70 13.75 4.40 -1.97
N SER A 71 12.69 3.73 -1.52
CA SER A 71 12.68 2.30 -1.20
C SER A 71 12.13 1.43 -2.33
N GLN A 72 12.34 1.82 -3.59
CA GLN A 72 11.85 1.03 -4.73
C GLN A 72 12.38 -0.40 -4.68
N SER A 73 11.46 -1.35 -4.87
CA SER A 73 11.77 -2.76 -5.10
C SER A 73 12.27 -2.97 -6.53
N TRP A 74 12.90 -4.09 -6.79
CA TRP A 74 13.32 -4.51 -8.13
C TRP A 74 13.36 -6.04 -8.21
N ASP A 75 13.02 -6.57 -9.37
CA ASP A 75 13.11 -8.01 -9.62
C ASP A 75 14.56 -8.45 -9.80
N ALA A 76 14.98 -9.47 -9.08
CA ALA A 76 16.26 -10.12 -9.32
C ALA A 76 16.23 -10.88 -10.65
N TYR A 77 17.38 -10.96 -11.32
CA TYR A 77 17.53 -11.82 -12.51
C TYR A 77 17.32 -13.30 -12.17
N ASP A 78 17.81 -13.71 -10.99
CA ASP A 78 17.57 -15.06 -10.44
C ASP A 78 16.32 -15.01 -9.54
N PRO A 79 15.25 -15.75 -9.86
CA PRO A 79 14.03 -15.77 -9.06
C PRO A 79 14.22 -16.35 -7.65
N THR A 80 15.36 -17.00 -7.35
CA THR A 80 15.69 -17.51 -6.01
C THR A 80 16.27 -16.43 -5.11
N GLU A 81 16.78 -15.34 -5.67
CA GLU A 81 17.23 -14.17 -4.91
C GLU A 81 16.04 -13.38 -4.37
N PHE A 82 16.22 -12.80 -3.20
CA PHE A 82 15.30 -11.83 -2.62
C PHE A 82 16.05 -10.50 -2.46
N PRO A 83 16.05 -9.66 -3.50
CA PRO A 83 16.83 -8.45 -3.50
C PRO A 83 16.23 -7.43 -2.52
N ILE A 84 17.10 -6.76 -1.79
CA ILE A 84 16.76 -5.61 -0.94
C ILE A 84 17.57 -4.43 -1.44
N SER A 85 16.91 -3.32 -1.77
CA SER A 85 17.58 -2.06 -2.12
C SER A 85 18.09 -1.36 -0.86
N ASP A 86 19.11 -0.51 -1.02
CA ASP A 86 19.61 0.31 0.10
C ASP A 86 18.47 1.12 0.74
N GLY A 87 17.54 1.65 -0.07
CA GLY A 87 16.38 2.39 0.43
C GLY A 87 15.36 1.54 1.20
N GLN A 88 15.21 0.27 0.85
CA GLN A 88 14.40 -0.66 1.64
C GLN A 88 15.05 -0.97 3.00
N GLU A 89 16.37 -1.11 3.03
CA GLU A 89 17.13 -1.27 4.29
C GLU A 89 17.05 0.00 5.15
N ASP A 90 17.24 1.18 4.56
CA ASP A 90 17.13 2.48 5.24
C ASP A 90 15.72 2.67 5.84
N MET A 91 14.68 2.28 5.12
CA MET A 91 13.29 2.37 5.58
C MET A 91 13.01 1.43 6.76
N ALA A 92 13.51 0.19 6.67
CA ALA A 92 13.40 -0.79 7.76
C ALA A 92 14.14 -0.32 9.02
N GLU A 93 15.36 0.21 8.87
CA GLU A 93 16.12 0.74 9.99
C GLU A 93 15.42 1.93 10.64
N LEU A 94 14.87 2.85 9.85
CA LEU A 94 14.15 4.02 10.35
C LEU A 94 12.91 3.61 11.16
N ILE A 95 12.08 2.69 10.64
CA ILE A 95 10.90 2.19 11.34
C ILE A 95 11.30 1.47 12.64
N GLU A 96 12.29 0.58 12.58
CA GLU A 96 12.79 -0.11 13.76
C GLU A 96 13.26 0.88 14.85
N GLN A 97 14.05 1.87 14.50
CA GLN A 97 14.55 2.89 15.44
C GLN A 97 13.41 3.72 16.04
N GLU A 98 12.42 4.12 15.23
CA GLU A 98 11.26 4.87 15.71
C GLU A 98 10.42 4.00 16.67
N LEU A 99 10.16 2.74 16.35
CA LEU A 99 9.42 1.82 17.21
C LEU A 99 10.15 1.56 18.53
N ARG A 100 11.46 1.35 18.50
CA ARG A 100 12.28 1.20 19.74
C ARG A 100 12.24 2.46 20.59
N THR A 101 12.19 3.63 19.97
CA THR A 101 12.07 4.92 20.68
C THR A 101 10.69 5.05 21.32
N ILE A 102 9.61 4.72 20.60
CA ILE A 102 8.22 4.74 21.09
C ILE A 102 8.04 3.73 22.23
N GLY A 103 8.67 2.57 22.15
CA GLY A 103 8.58 1.46 23.12
C GLY A 103 9.57 1.53 24.26
N SER A 104 10.44 2.54 24.35
CA SER A 104 11.61 2.56 25.26
C SER A 104 11.34 2.30 26.74
N ASP A 105 10.12 2.56 27.19
CA ASP A 105 9.63 2.36 28.57
C ASP A 105 8.27 1.63 28.63
N LYS A 106 7.94 0.86 27.59
CA LYS A 106 6.63 0.22 27.41
C LYS A 106 6.80 -1.22 26.93
N ASP A 107 5.74 -1.98 27.04
CA ASP A 107 5.71 -3.38 26.58
C ASP A 107 5.53 -3.41 25.04
N LEU A 108 6.64 -3.20 24.32
CA LEU A 108 6.74 -3.31 22.86
C LEU A 108 7.96 -4.15 22.53
N ILE A 109 7.75 -5.28 21.87
CA ILE A 109 8.80 -6.16 21.36
C ILE A 109 9.04 -5.76 19.90
N VAL A 110 10.26 -5.44 19.51
CA VAL A 110 10.61 -5.04 18.14
C VAL A 110 11.77 -5.89 17.65
N SER A 111 11.61 -6.48 16.48
CA SER A 111 12.62 -7.31 15.80
C SER A 111 12.72 -6.92 14.33
N ARG A 112 13.89 -7.12 13.74
CA ARG A 112 14.13 -6.98 12.29
C ARG A 112 14.79 -8.26 11.80
N SER A 113 14.25 -8.85 10.72
CA SER A 113 14.80 -10.07 10.12
C SER A 113 15.99 -9.77 9.23
N GLU A 114 16.72 -10.82 8.79
CA GLU A 114 17.80 -10.70 7.83
C GLU A 114 17.34 -10.18 6.46
N TYR A 115 16.04 -10.38 6.13
CA TYR A 115 15.40 -9.88 4.90
C TYR A 115 14.76 -8.50 5.09
N GLN A 116 15.13 -7.77 6.13
CA GLN A 116 14.70 -6.41 6.43
C GLN A 116 13.19 -6.24 6.69
N TYR A 117 12.46 -7.31 7.01
CA TYR A 117 11.10 -7.16 7.58
C TYR A 117 11.21 -6.66 9.01
N VAL A 118 10.33 -5.72 9.37
CA VAL A 118 10.24 -5.23 10.75
C VAL A 118 8.99 -5.79 11.41
N TYR A 119 9.16 -6.41 12.55
CA TYR A 119 8.09 -6.99 13.36
C TYR A 119 7.98 -6.23 14.67
N ALA A 120 6.75 -5.93 15.08
CA ALA A 120 6.48 -5.34 16.38
C ALA A 120 5.29 -6.03 17.05
N THR A 121 5.42 -6.35 18.34
CA THR A 121 4.36 -7.00 19.12
C THR A 121 4.07 -6.25 20.39
N ILE A 122 2.80 -5.92 20.63
CA ILE A 122 2.28 -5.47 21.92
C ILE A 122 1.60 -6.66 22.55
N PRO A 123 2.15 -7.22 23.67
CA PRO A 123 1.58 -8.38 24.35
C PRO A 123 0.16 -8.12 24.86
N ALA A 124 -0.66 -9.16 24.87
CA ALA A 124 -2.05 -9.13 25.36
C ALA A 124 -2.15 -8.53 26.77
N ASN A 125 -3.15 -7.71 26.97
CA ASN A 125 -3.50 -7.18 28.28
C ASN A 125 -4.85 -7.71 28.80
N CYS A 126 -5.48 -8.61 28.03
CA CYS A 126 -6.76 -9.25 28.37
C CYS A 126 -6.76 -10.70 27.83
N GLU A 127 -7.12 -11.67 28.70
CA GLU A 127 -7.22 -13.07 28.31
C GLU A 127 -8.46 -13.35 27.46
N GLY A 128 -8.36 -14.30 26.53
CA GLY A 128 -9.46 -14.76 25.70
C GLY A 128 -9.86 -13.83 24.56
N VAL A 129 -9.10 -12.78 24.33
CA VAL A 129 -9.28 -11.89 23.18
C VAL A 129 -8.44 -12.40 22.01
N PRO A 130 -8.99 -12.50 20.78
CA PRO A 130 -8.23 -12.89 19.61
C PRO A 130 -7.03 -12.00 19.35
N SER A 131 -5.94 -12.59 18.86
CA SER A 131 -4.76 -11.85 18.39
C SER A 131 -5.03 -11.23 17.03
N ILE A 132 -4.44 -10.05 16.78
CA ILE A 132 -4.60 -9.32 15.52
C ILE A 132 -3.23 -8.98 14.95
N MET A 133 -3.01 -9.27 13.67
CA MET A 133 -1.85 -8.81 12.91
C MET A 133 -2.29 -7.75 11.90
N PHE A 134 -1.64 -6.58 11.97
CA PHE A 134 -1.74 -5.53 10.97
C PHE A 134 -0.49 -5.51 10.11
N MET A 135 -0.65 -5.26 8.80
CA MET A 135 0.46 -5.26 7.85
C MET A 135 0.44 -4.00 6.99
N ALA A 136 1.63 -3.61 6.54
CA ALA A 136 1.89 -2.57 5.53
C ALA A 136 3.23 -2.87 4.87
N HIS A 137 3.46 -2.42 3.63
CA HIS A 137 4.75 -2.63 3.00
C HIS A 137 5.62 -1.37 2.98
N MET A 138 6.93 -1.57 2.95
CA MET A 138 7.93 -0.51 3.04
C MET A 138 8.53 -0.14 1.68
N ASP A 139 8.45 -1.04 0.71
CA ASP A 139 8.93 -0.79 -0.64
C ASP A 139 7.99 0.13 -1.43
N CYS A 140 8.47 0.58 -2.56
CA CYS A 140 7.70 1.33 -3.55
C CYS A 140 7.85 0.66 -4.91
N THR A 141 6.87 0.88 -5.78
CA THR A 141 6.84 0.32 -7.12
C THR A 141 8.05 0.71 -7.98
N PRO A 142 8.62 -0.22 -8.78
CA PRO A 142 9.60 0.11 -9.81
C PRO A 142 8.94 0.66 -11.10
N GLU A 143 7.63 0.67 -11.21
CA GLU A 143 6.90 1.05 -12.44
C GLU A 143 6.92 2.56 -12.70
N CYS A 144 7.20 3.37 -11.69
CA CYS A 144 7.27 4.83 -11.80
C CYS A 144 8.68 5.34 -11.43
N ALA A 145 9.02 6.53 -11.91
CA ALA A 145 10.31 7.14 -11.60
C ALA A 145 10.49 7.35 -10.09
N GLY A 146 11.58 6.81 -9.55
CA GLY A 146 12.06 7.06 -8.20
C GLY A 146 13.15 8.14 -8.19
N GLY A 147 14.08 8.08 -7.25
CA GLY A 147 15.20 9.01 -7.10
C GLY A 147 15.07 9.88 -5.85
N GLU A 148 15.41 11.16 -5.94
CA GLU A 148 15.25 12.09 -4.82
C GLU A 148 13.79 12.53 -4.70
N ILE A 149 13.05 11.92 -3.76
CA ILE A 149 11.63 12.20 -3.55
C ILE A 149 11.49 13.45 -2.67
N THR A 150 10.74 14.44 -3.17
CA THR A 150 10.50 15.70 -2.46
C THR A 150 9.01 15.84 -2.11
N PRO A 151 8.60 15.49 -0.87
CA PRO A 151 7.21 15.65 -0.43
C PRO A 151 6.85 17.13 -0.27
N ILE A 152 5.68 17.53 -0.79
CA ILE A 152 5.14 18.90 -0.68
C ILE A 152 3.86 18.87 0.13
N VAL A 153 3.78 19.68 1.19
CA VAL A 153 2.63 19.74 2.11
C VAL A 153 1.74 20.93 1.76
N HIS A 154 0.53 20.66 1.30
CA HIS A 154 -0.51 21.63 0.97
C HIS A 154 -1.53 21.71 2.11
N ARG A 155 -1.37 22.71 2.99
CA ARG A 155 -2.26 22.88 4.16
C ARG A 155 -3.53 23.65 3.80
N ASN A 156 -4.66 23.29 4.44
CA ASN A 156 -5.97 23.91 4.20
C ASN A 156 -6.34 23.92 2.73
N TYR A 157 -6.28 22.75 2.09
CA TYR A 157 -6.60 22.60 0.67
C TYR A 157 -7.94 23.28 0.33
N ASP A 158 -7.95 24.10 -0.70
CA ASP A 158 -9.08 24.96 -1.07
C ASP A 158 -10.11 24.31 -1.99
N GLY A 159 -9.82 23.12 -2.52
CA GLY A 159 -10.69 22.38 -3.46
C GLY A 159 -10.37 22.59 -4.93
N GLY A 160 -9.34 23.40 -5.25
CA GLY A 160 -8.91 23.65 -6.63
C GLY A 160 -7.80 22.73 -7.11
N ASP A 161 -7.28 23.02 -8.31
CA ASP A 161 -6.15 22.31 -8.89
C ASP A 161 -4.86 22.54 -8.11
N ILE A 162 -4.07 21.49 -7.93
CA ILE A 162 -2.72 21.56 -7.36
C ILE A 162 -1.71 21.51 -8.51
N GLN A 163 -0.94 22.59 -8.68
CA GLN A 163 0.14 22.67 -9.65
C GLN A 163 1.43 22.10 -9.04
N LEU A 164 1.98 21.04 -9.63
CA LEU A 164 3.23 20.44 -9.19
C LEU A 164 4.43 21.07 -9.91
N PRO A 165 5.61 21.15 -9.27
CA PRO A 165 6.82 21.74 -9.87
C PRO A 165 7.22 21.17 -11.24
N ALA A 166 6.98 19.89 -11.50
CA ALA A 166 7.21 19.25 -12.81
C ALA A 166 6.30 19.78 -13.95
N GLY A 167 5.37 20.71 -13.65
CA GLY A 167 4.45 21.28 -14.64
C GLY A 167 3.22 20.42 -14.89
N ILE A 168 2.97 19.40 -14.08
CA ILE A 168 1.74 18.61 -14.13
C ILE A 168 0.71 19.16 -13.13
N THR A 169 -0.57 18.93 -13.42
CA THR A 169 -1.69 19.40 -12.61
C THR A 169 -2.42 18.21 -12.02
N LEU A 170 -2.51 18.16 -10.69
CA LEU A 170 -3.40 17.25 -9.98
C LEU A 170 -4.74 17.97 -9.75
N SER A 171 -5.81 17.47 -10.38
CA SER A 171 -7.12 18.14 -10.40
C SER A 171 -8.23 17.22 -9.88
N PRO A 172 -9.19 17.72 -9.08
CA PRO A 172 -10.35 16.95 -8.65
C PRO A 172 -11.25 16.51 -9.83
N GLU A 173 -11.09 17.10 -11.01
CA GLU A 173 -11.83 16.74 -12.24
C GLU A 173 -11.20 15.55 -12.99
N THR A 174 -10.01 15.08 -12.57
CA THR A 174 -9.32 13.94 -13.20
C THR A 174 -9.50 12.67 -12.38
N PRO A 175 -9.35 11.48 -12.99
CA PRO A 175 -9.38 10.22 -12.24
C PRO A 175 -8.38 10.16 -11.08
N GLN A 176 -7.17 10.71 -11.27
CA GLN A 176 -6.10 10.72 -10.26
C GLN A 176 -6.42 11.61 -9.05
N GLY A 177 -7.19 12.67 -9.25
CA GLY A 177 -7.56 13.62 -8.20
C GLY A 177 -9.01 13.53 -7.73
N LYS A 178 -9.79 12.55 -8.19
CA LYS A 178 -11.25 12.44 -7.90
C LYS A 178 -11.62 12.56 -6.42
N HIS A 179 -10.75 12.07 -5.52
CA HIS A 179 -11.00 12.10 -4.07
C HIS A 179 -10.58 13.42 -3.40
N LEU A 180 -9.86 14.33 -4.09
CA LEU A 180 -9.53 15.65 -3.59
C LEU A 180 -10.76 16.47 -3.21
N ALA A 181 -11.88 16.29 -3.92
CA ALA A 181 -13.14 16.95 -3.59
C ALA A 181 -13.61 16.72 -2.15
N ASN A 182 -13.23 15.58 -1.53
CA ASN A 182 -13.55 15.23 -0.14
C ASN A 182 -12.52 15.76 0.87
N CYS A 183 -11.48 16.43 0.39
CA CYS A 183 -10.34 16.86 1.19
C CYS A 183 -10.28 18.38 1.41
N VAL A 184 -11.31 19.13 1.03
CA VAL A 184 -11.35 20.59 1.25
C VAL A 184 -11.17 20.93 2.73
N GLY A 185 -10.23 21.83 3.03
CA GLY A 185 -9.84 22.23 4.39
C GLY A 185 -8.89 21.26 5.11
N LYS A 186 -8.53 20.13 4.47
CA LYS A 186 -7.56 19.15 4.98
C LYS A 186 -6.14 19.45 4.48
N THR A 187 -5.19 18.61 4.86
CA THR A 187 -3.79 18.69 4.47
C THR A 187 -3.48 17.61 3.45
N ILE A 188 -3.15 18.02 2.21
CA ILE A 188 -2.72 17.14 1.14
C ILE A 188 -1.21 17.09 1.10
N ILE A 189 -0.63 15.93 0.78
CA ILE A 189 0.81 15.76 0.57
C ILE A 189 0.98 15.14 -0.81
N THR A 190 1.83 15.73 -1.65
CA THR A 190 2.17 15.29 -3.01
C THR A 190 3.67 15.15 -3.15
N SER A 191 4.14 14.50 -4.21
CA SER A 191 5.51 14.69 -4.70
C SER A 191 5.63 16.03 -5.42
N ASP A 192 6.82 16.33 -5.96
CA ASP A 192 7.04 17.46 -6.86
C ASP A 192 6.61 17.16 -8.32
N GLY A 193 6.16 15.93 -8.60
CA GLY A 193 5.70 15.46 -9.90
C GLY A 193 6.79 14.94 -10.83
N TYR A 194 8.06 14.96 -10.42
CA TYR A 194 9.15 14.30 -11.16
C TYR A 194 9.30 12.84 -10.78
N THR A 195 8.88 12.48 -9.57
CA THR A 195 8.95 11.13 -9.01
C THR A 195 7.60 10.70 -8.47
N LEU A 196 7.46 9.41 -8.17
CA LEU A 196 6.41 8.93 -7.27
C LEU A 196 6.55 9.62 -5.89
N LEU A 197 5.51 9.51 -5.04
CA LEU A 197 5.56 9.98 -3.65
C LEU A 197 5.93 8.85 -2.69
N GLY A 198 5.58 7.60 -3.03
CA GLY A 198 5.62 6.44 -2.16
C GLY A 198 4.50 6.47 -1.11
N ALA A 199 3.32 7.04 -1.47
CA ALA A 199 2.13 6.95 -0.64
C ALA A 199 1.71 5.50 -0.50
N ASP A 200 1.81 4.74 -1.54
CA ASP A 200 1.81 3.28 -1.60
C ASP A 200 3.19 2.74 -1.17
N ASP A 201 3.37 2.06 0.00
CA ASP A 201 2.40 2.03 1.13
C ASP A 201 3.04 2.62 2.41
N LYS A 202 3.84 3.68 2.27
CA LYS A 202 4.37 4.41 3.42
C LYS A 202 3.28 5.11 4.23
N THR A 203 2.06 5.27 3.63
CA THR A 203 0.87 5.70 4.37
C THR A 203 0.42 4.64 5.37
N GLY A 204 0.33 3.37 4.97
CA GLY A 204 0.08 2.25 5.86
C GLY A 204 1.14 2.13 6.94
N CYS A 205 2.42 2.21 6.58
CA CYS A 205 3.51 2.26 7.56
C CYS A 205 3.31 3.39 8.58
N THR A 206 2.95 4.60 8.11
CA THR A 206 2.68 5.76 8.97
C THR A 206 1.49 5.52 9.90
N ILE A 207 0.40 4.93 9.39
CA ILE A 207 -0.79 4.56 10.16
C ILE A 207 -0.40 3.57 11.25
N LEU A 208 0.30 2.47 10.91
CA LEU A 208 0.63 1.42 11.86
C LEU A 208 1.56 1.91 12.97
N VAL A 209 2.62 2.68 12.66
CA VAL A 209 3.50 3.25 13.70
C VAL A 209 2.74 4.25 14.59
N THR A 210 1.79 5.03 14.01
CA THR A 210 0.94 5.94 14.80
C THR A 210 -0.09 5.18 15.64
N LEU A 211 -0.60 4.06 15.16
CA LEU A 211 -1.50 3.17 15.88
C LEU A 211 -0.79 2.56 17.09
N ILE A 212 0.42 2.03 16.92
CA ILE A 212 1.26 1.50 18.01
C ILE A 212 1.48 2.57 19.08
N GLU A 213 1.89 3.78 18.69
CA GLU A 213 2.07 4.91 19.62
C GLU A 213 0.76 5.25 20.37
N THR A 214 -0.37 5.18 19.67
CA THR A 214 -1.70 5.47 20.24
C THR A 214 -2.13 4.42 21.25
N ILE A 215 -1.95 3.12 20.94
CA ILE A 215 -2.28 1.99 21.82
C ILE A 215 -1.43 2.02 23.07
N LEU A 216 -0.13 2.15 22.95
CA LEU A 216 0.82 2.19 24.08
C LEU A 216 0.55 3.36 25.04
N ASN A 217 -0.13 4.42 24.58
CA ASN A 217 -0.56 5.54 25.41
C ASN A 217 -2.01 5.43 25.92
N ASP A 218 -2.75 4.37 25.57
CA ASP A 218 -4.14 4.14 26.01
C ASP A 218 -4.25 2.91 26.93
N LYS A 219 -3.93 3.10 28.20
CA LYS A 219 -3.97 2.03 29.22
C LYS A 219 -5.35 1.42 29.45
N LYS A 220 -6.42 1.96 28.85
CA LYS A 220 -7.79 1.47 29.01
C LYS A 220 -8.21 0.54 27.89
N LEU A 221 -7.56 0.61 26.75
CA LEU A 221 -7.83 -0.26 25.61
C LEU A 221 -7.50 -1.70 25.98
N LYS A 222 -8.49 -2.60 25.86
CA LYS A 222 -8.31 -4.02 26.03
C LYS A 222 -7.98 -4.66 24.69
N HIS A 223 -7.08 -5.64 24.68
CA HIS A 223 -6.65 -6.34 23.46
C HIS A 223 -5.99 -7.69 23.79
N GLY A 224 -6.05 -8.60 22.83
CA GLY A 224 -5.17 -9.76 22.73
C GLY A 224 -3.77 -9.35 22.27
N ASP A 225 -2.96 -10.30 21.81
CA ASP A 225 -1.67 -9.94 21.21
C ASP A 225 -1.89 -9.14 19.92
N LEU A 226 -1.15 -8.05 19.77
CA LEU A 226 -1.20 -7.20 18.59
C LEU A 226 0.16 -7.26 17.90
N HIS A 227 0.15 -7.80 16.69
CA HIS A 227 1.32 -7.92 15.84
C HIS A 227 1.26 -6.88 14.73
N PHE A 228 2.39 -6.32 14.37
CA PHE A 228 2.55 -5.36 13.28
C PHE A 228 3.72 -5.82 12.42
N VAL A 229 3.48 -5.95 11.12
CA VAL A 229 4.49 -6.41 10.16
C VAL A 229 4.67 -5.36 9.08
N PHE A 230 5.90 -4.95 8.87
CA PHE A 230 6.31 -4.07 7.80
C PHE A 230 7.11 -4.92 6.81
N SER A 231 6.51 -5.21 5.66
CA SER A 231 7.04 -6.15 4.67
C SER A 231 7.87 -5.46 3.60
N GLN A 232 8.56 -6.25 2.78
CA GLN A 232 9.37 -5.83 1.65
C GLN A 232 8.90 -6.50 0.36
N ASN A 233 9.18 -5.86 -0.78
CA ASN A 233 8.94 -6.42 -2.11
C ASN A 233 7.47 -6.78 -2.39
N GLU A 234 6.52 -6.03 -1.82
CA GLU A 234 5.10 -6.21 -2.08
C GLU A 234 4.77 -5.84 -3.53
N ASP A 235 5.21 -4.67 -3.96
CA ASP A 235 4.96 -4.09 -5.29
C ASP A 235 5.45 -4.95 -6.47
N ILE A 236 6.34 -5.90 -6.19
CA ILE A 236 6.76 -6.94 -7.15
C ILE A 236 6.15 -8.33 -6.85
N GLY A 237 5.17 -8.39 -5.94
CA GLY A 237 4.40 -9.60 -5.64
C GLY A 237 5.12 -10.62 -4.77
N ARG A 238 6.07 -10.21 -3.92
CA ARG A 238 6.95 -11.10 -3.16
C ARG A 238 6.91 -10.90 -1.64
N ALA A 239 5.93 -10.13 -1.13
CA ALA A 239 5.82 -9.82 0.31
C ALA A 239 5.73 -11.03 1.25
N ALA A 240 5.30 -12.19 0.76
CA ALA A 240 5.22 -13.41 1.56
C ALA A 240 6.46 -14.33 1.43
N ASP A 241 7.42 -14.01 0.55
CA ASP A 241 8.52 -14.95 0.22
C ASP A 241 9.47 -15.16 1.39
N ARG A 242 9.67 -14.14 2.21
CA ARG A 242 10.59 -14.15 3.36
C ARG A 242 9.89 -13.73 4.67
N PHE A 243 8.59 -13.93 4.73
CA PHE A 243 7.83 -13.79 5.98
C PHE A 243 8.22 -14.92 6.95
N GLU A 244 8.51 -14.55 8.19
CA GLU A 244 9.03 -15.46 9.22
C GLU A 244 8.12 -15.42 10.47
N GLU A 245 7.31 -16.48 10.66
CA GLU A 245 6.38 -16.60 11.80
C GLU A 245 7.07 -16.62 13.17
N GLU A 246 8.36 -16.98 13.21
CA GLU A 246 9.13 -17.07 14.45
C GLU A 246 9.28 -15.72 15.17
N TYR A 247 9.06 -14.61 14.46
CA TYR A 247 9.02 -13.26 15.04
C TYR A 247 7.67 -12.90 15.67
N LEU A 248 6.66 -13.78 15.53
CA LEU A 248 5.35 -13.67 16.14
C LEU A 248 5.21 -14.75 17.22
N ASP A 249 4.41 -14.51 18.23
CA ASP A 249 4.10 -15.52 19.24
C ASP A 249 2.92 -16.42 18.77
N GLY A 250 3.18 -17.19 17.71
CA GLY A 250 2.21 -18.04 17.05
C GLY A 250 1.50 -17.39 15.86
N GLN A 251 0.60 -18.17 15.21
CA GLN A 251 -0.19 -17.67 14.09
C GLN A 251 -1.30 -16.75 14.60
N PRO A 252 -1.43 -15.50 14.05
CA PRO A 252 -2.48 -14.59 14.49
C PRO A 252 -3.88 -15.11 14.13
N ASP A 253 -4.88 -14.79 14.98
CA ASP A 253 -6.27 -15.16 14.74
C ASP A 253 -6.91 -14.32 13.63
N ILE A 254 -6.56 -13.04 13.59
CA ILE A 254 -7.06 -12.03 12.66
C ILE A 254 -5.88 -11.39 11.94
N VAL A 255 -6.01 -11.25 10.62
CA VAL A 255 -5.04 -10.57 9.76
C VAL A 255 -5.73 -9.40 9.08
N ILE A 256 -5.09 -8.24 9.02
CA ILE A 256 -5.60 -7.02 8.38
C ILE A 256 -4.44 -6.34 7.64
N ASP A 257 -4.60 -6.16 6.35
CA ASP A 257 -3.70 -5.37 5.53
C ASP A 257 -4.11 -3.90 5.53
N VAL A 258 -3.18 -2.96 5.46
CA VAL A 258 -3.47 -1.52 5.43
C VAL A 258 -2.77 -0.92 4.23
N ASP A 259 -3.34 -1.18 3.05
CA ASP A 259 -2.74 -0.93 1.74
C ASP A 259 -3.80 -0.63 0.66
N GLY A 260 -4.98 -0.18 1.07
CA GLY A 260 -6.09 0.10 0.15
C GLY A 260 -6.14 1.54 -0.36
N ASP A 261 -6.74 1.74 -1.54
CA ASP A 261 -6.85 3.01 -2.26
C ASP A 261 -8.19 3.75 -2.10
N ASP A 262 -9.25 3.07 -1.60
CA ASP A 262 -10.61 3.61 -1.56
C ASP A 262 -11.03 4.04 -0.14
N PRO A 263 -11.22 5.34 0.12
CA PRO A 263 -11.62 5.84 1.45
C PRO A 263 -13.03 5.43 1.89
N THR A 264 -13.83 4.79 1.01
CA THR A 264 -15.23 4.40 1.27
C THR A 264 -15.45 2.91 1.30
N ALA A 265 -14.42 2.12 1.01
CA ALA A 265 -14.50 0.68 0.91
C ALA A 265 -13.26 -0.01 1.50
N PHE A 266 -13.36 -1.30 1.69
CA PHE A 266 -12.26 -2.18 2.03
C PHE A 266 -12.46 -3.54 1.36
N SER A 267 -11.38 -4.21 0.97
CA SER A 267 -11.49 -5.50 0.31
C SER A 267 -11.66 -6.62 1.32
N VAL A 268 -12.58 -7.55 1.05
CA VAL A 268 -12.86 -8.74 1.88
C VAL A 268 -12.67 -10.03 1.11
N GLU A 269 -12.41 -9.94 -0.17
CA GLU A 269 -12.13 -11.05 -1.08
C GLU A 269 -11.36 -10.55 -2.30
N ASN A 270 -10.55 -11.40 -2.86
CA ASN A 270 -9.76 -11.12 -4.05
C ASN A 270 -9.70 -12.35 -4.96
N PHE A 271 -9.16 -12.20 -6.16
CA PHE A 271 -8.85 -13.36 -6.99
C PHE A 271 -7.92 -14.34 -6.27
N THR A 272 -8.11 -15.63 -6.53
CA THR A 272 -7.03 -16.59 -6.46
C THR A 272 -6.20 -16.46 -7.74
N ALA A 273 -4.90 -16.35 -7.59
CA ALA A 273 -3.94 -16.14 -8.68
C ALA A 273 -2.99 -17.32 -8.80
N VAL A 274 -3.00 -17.93 -10.00
CA VAL A 274 -2.14 -19.08 -10.30
C VAL A 274 -1.37 -18.82 -11.60
N GLY A 275 -0.07 -19.11 -11.58
CA GLY A 275 0.76 -19.24 -12.78
C GLY A 275 0.77 -20.71 -13.23
N ARG A 276 0.57 -20.96 -14.53
CA ARG A 276 0.70 -22.28 -15.14
C ARG A 276 1.29 -22.15 -16.51
N ASN A 277 2.61 -22.26 -16.59
CA ASN A 277 3.32 -22.09 -17.84
C ASN A 277 3.39 -23.38 -18.66
N TYR A 278 3.68 -23.23 -19.95
CA TYR A 278 3.86 -24.34 -20.87
C TYR A 278 5.11 -24.15 -21.69
N ILE A 279 5.92 -25.22 -21.83
CA ILE A 279 7.09 -25.28 -22.73
C ILE A 279 6.76 -26.14 -23.93
N PHE A 280 7.06 -25.62 -25.09
CA PHE A 280 6.90 -26.30 -26.39
C PHE A 280 8.28 -26.65 -26.91
N HIS A 281 8.60 -27.96 -26.92
CA HIS A 281 9.87 -28.50 -27.40
C HIS A 281 9.71 -28.96 -28.83
N GLY A 282 10.36 -28.27 -29.75
CA GLY A 282 10.37 -28.56 -31.18
C GLY A 282 11.74 -28.97 -31.67
N LYS A 283 11.82 -29.23 -32.97
CA LYS A 283 13.05 -29.63 -33.63
C LYS A 283 13.27 -28.84 -34.90
N ASN A 284 14.43 -28.17 -34.99
CA ASN A 284 14.85 -27.47 -36.19
C ASN A 284 15.11 -28.40 -37.33
N ALA A 285 14.66 -28.05 -38.54
CA ALA A 285 15.00 -28.70 -39.80
C ALA A 285 14.88 -27.65 -40.91
N HIS A 286 15.51 -27.92 -42.07
CA HIS A 286 15.31 -27.08 -43.26
C HIS A 286 13.82 -27.09 -43.65
N PRO A 287 13.11 -25.95 -43.67
CA PRO A 287 11.66 -25.91 -43.84
C PRO A 287 11.16 -26.59 -45.11
N GLY A 288 11.90 -26.47 -46.21
CA GLY A 288 11.58 -27.13 -47.48
C GLY A 288 11.59 -28.65 -47.42
N ASN A 289 12.26 -29.24 -46.44
CA ASN A 289 12.34 -30.69 -46.19
C ASN A 289 11.67 -31.10 -44.88
N GLY A 290 10.86 -30.21 -44.30
CA GLY A 290 10.28 -30.37 -42.95
C GLY A 290 9.53 -31.69 -42.78
N PHE A 291 8.75 -32.09 -43.76
CA PHE A 291 8.03 -33.37 -43.73
C PHE A 291 8.95 -34.57 -43.56
N TYR A 292 10.04 -34.62 -44.34
CA TYR A 292 10.98 -35.74 -44.31
C TYR A 292 11.88 -35.74 -43.06
N ASN A 293 12.14 -34.56 -42.50
CA ASN A 293 13.03 -34.37 -41.35
C ASN A 293 12.27 -34.25 -39.99
N GLN A 294 10.95 -34.51 -40.03
CA GLN A 294 10.11 -34.42 -38.82
C GLN A 294 10.28 -33.05 -38.10
N TYR A 295 10.17 -31.97 -38.88
CA TYR A 295 10.28 -30.61 -38.37
C TYR A 295 9.19 -30.34 -37.33
N GLY A 296 9.58 -29.96 -36.12
CA GLY A 296 8.71 -29.58 -35.03
C GLY A 296 8.76 -28.08 -34.81
N ASP A 297 7.79 -27.34 -35.35
CA ASP A 297 7.70 -25.88 -35.20
C ASP A 297 7.08 -25.53 -33.86
N ALA A 298 7.92 -25.30 -32.85
CA ALA A 298 7.49 -25.00 -31.50
C ALA A 298 6.76 -23.63 -31.38
N LEU A 299 7.16 -22.62 -32.17
CA LEU A 299 6.48 -21.31 -32.15
C LEU A 299 5.05 -21.41 -32.70
N THR A 300 4.87 -22.12 -33.81
CA THR A 300 3.54 -22.33 -34.40
C THR A 300 2.66 -23.17 -33.47
N ALA A 301 3.22 -24.20 -32.81
CA ALA A 301 2.49 -25.00 -31.82
C ALA A 301 2.06 -24.16 -30.61
N ALA A 302 2.95 -23.33 -30.05
CA ALA A 302 2.63 -22.42 -28.98
C ALA A 302 1.52 -21.42 -29.36
N SER A 303 1.58 -20.87 -30.57
CA SER A 303 0.55 -19.97 -31.09
C SER A 303 -0.79 -20.69 -31.29
N TYR A 304 -0.77 -21.93 -31.75
CA TYR A 304 -1.98 -22.75 -31.88
C TYR A 304 -2.60 -23.08 -30.54
N PHE A 305 -1.81 -23.41 -29.51
CA PHE A 305 -2.26 -23.62 -28.14
C PHE A 305 -3.04 -22.41 -27.62
N ILE A 306 -2.48 -21.21 -27.75
CA ILE A 306 -3.16 -19.97 -27.32
C ILE A 306 -4.47 -19.78 -28.09
N GLY A 307 -4.47 -20.08 -29.40
CA GLY A 307 -5.66 -19.95 -30.25
C GLY A 307 -6.78 -20.96 -29.95
N GLN A 308 -6.55 -22.00 -29.12
CA GLN A 308 -7.58 -22.93 -28.67
C GLN A 308 -8.36 -22.40 -27.46
N LEU A 309 -7.87 -21.35 -26.78
CA LEU A 309 -8.55 -20.80 -25.61
C LEU A 309 -9.75 -19.97 -26.05
N PRO A 310 -10.93 -20.14 -25.41
CA PRO A 310 -12.12 -19.38 -25.74
C PRO A 310 -11.91 -17.87 -25.52
N PRO A 311 -12.28 -16.99 -26.48
CA PRO A 311 -12.08 -15.55 -26.35
C PRO A 311 -12.78 -14.92 -25.12
N GLU A 312 -13.87 -15.54 -24.65
CA GLU A 312 -14.60 -15.12 -23.45
C GLU A 312 -13.79 -15.31 -22.15
N THR A 313 -12.75 -16.13 -22.17
CA THR A 313 -11.85 -16.30 -21.01
C THR A 313 -10.73 -15.26 -20.97
N HIS A 314 -10.61 -14.40 -21.98
CA HIS A 314 -9.57 -13.38 -22.02
C HIS A 314 -9.83 -12.24 -21.02
N PRO A 315 -8.79 -11.61 -20.42
CA PRO A 315 -8.97 -10.50 -19.46
C PRO A 315 -9.85 -9.36 -19.96
N SER A 316 -9.82 -9.05 -21.27
CA SER A 316 -10.65 -7.99 -21.87
C SER A 316 -12.14 -8.32 -21.94
N ALA A 317 -12.53 -9.57 -21.77
CA ALA A 317 -13.93 -10.03 -21.72
C ALA A 317 -14.44 -10.21 -20.28
N SER A 318 -13.55 -10.26 -19.28
CA SER A 318 -13.83 -10.53 -17.87
C SER A 318 -14.14 -9.25 -17.10
N LYS A 319 -15.18 -9.27 -16.26
CA LYS A 319 -15.62 -8.15 -15.42
C LYS A 319 -16.11 -8.64 -14.05
N GLY A 320 -16.15 -7.73 -13.07
CA GLY A 320 -16.63 -8.05 -11.73
C GLY A 320 -15.90 -9.24 -11.14
N LYS A 321 -16.62 -10.30 -10.77
CA LYS A 321 -16.08 -11.54 -10.23
C LYS A 321 -15.80 -12.63 -11.28
N GLU A 322 -15.99 -12.35 -12.56
CA GLU A 322 -15.63 -13.28 -13.63
C GLU A 322 -14.10 -13.44 -13.69
N GLY A 323 -13.63 -14.67 -13.71
CA GLY A 323 -12.21 -15.00 -13.85
C GLY A 323 -11.70 -14.88 -15.30
N TYR A 324 -10.42 -15.16 -15.48
CA TYR A 324 -9.80 -15.15 -16.81
C TYR A 324 -8.57 -16.06 -16.92
N ILE A 325 -8.24 -16.42 -18.17
CA ILE A 325 -6.98 -17.01 -18.58
C ILE A 325 -6.20 -15.98 -19.39
N HIS A 326 -4.97 -15.69 -18.99
CA HIS A 326 -4.12 -14.71 -19.68
C HIS A 326 -2.79 -15.32 -20.09
N CYS A 327 -2.66 -15.65 -21.37
CA CYS A 327 -1.37 -15.93 -21.96
C CYS A 327 -0.67 -14.60 -22.25
N TYR A 328 0.25 -14.18 -21.38
CA TYR A 328 0.81 -12.83 -21.41
C TYR A 328 2.22 -12.74 -21.99
N SER A 329 2.86 -13.88 -22.24
CA SER A 329 4.18 -13.92 -22.85
C SER A 329 4.35 -15.20 -23.68
N VAL A 330 5.00 -15.05 -24.82
CA VAL A 330 5.58 -16.15 -25.62
C VAL A 330 7.03 -15.77 -25.91
N SER A 331 7.97 -16.53 -25.40
CA SER A 331 9.39 -16.25 -25.56
C SER A 331 10.19 -17.50 -25.92
N PRO A 332 11.24 -17.41 -26.76
CA PRO A 332 12.16 -18.52 -26.95
C PRO A 332 12.92 -18.76 -25.63
N LEU A 333 13.11 -20.03 -25.28
CA LEU A 333 14.06 -20.43 -24.25
C LEU A 333 15.43 -20.56 -24.94
N VAL A 334 16.35 -19.69 -24.61
CA VAL A 334 17.73 -19.72 -25.11
C VAL A 334 18.57 -20.42 -24.06
N ASP A 335 18.84 -21.71 -24.25
CA ASP A 335 19.88 -22.39 -23.49
C ASP A 335 21.21 -22.18 -24.22
N VAL A 336 22.21 -21.65 -23.55
CA VAL A 336 23.55 -21.39 -24.13
C VAL A 336 24.27 -22.68 -24.53
N ASP A 337 23.86 -23.81 -23.92
CA ASP A 337 24.39 -25.15 -24.19
C ASP A 337 23.47 -26.02 -25.05
N ALA A 338 22.34 -25.47 -25.54
CA ALA A 338 21.39 -26.21 -26.34
C ALA A 338 21.98 -26.61 -27.70
N ASP A 339 21.65 -27.83 -28.14
CA ASP A 339 21.89 -28.29 -29.49
C ASP A 339 21.14 -27.37 -30.48
N ASP A 340 21.83 -26.77 -31.45
CA ASP A 340 21.27 -25.91 -32.50
C ASP A 340 20.10 -26.54 -33.28
N THR A 341 19.84 -27.85 -33.08
CA THR A 341 18.72 -28.57 -33.66
C THR A 341 17.42 -28.46 -32.86
N GLN A 342 17.43 -27.88 -31.63
CA GLN A 342 16.25 -27.74 -30.80
C GLN A 342 15.63 -26.33 -30.89
N GLN A 343 14.31 -26.29 -30.78
CA GLN A 343 13.52 -25.06 -30.61
C GLN A 343 12.70 -25.20 -29.36
N GLU A 344 12.78 -24.22 -28.47
CA GLU A 344 11.98 -24.23 -27.28
C GLU A 344 11.30 -22.86 -27.09
N TYR A 345 10.00 -22.89 -26.81
CA TYR A 345 9.21 -21.68 -26.55
C TYR A 345 8.43 -21.84 -25.26
N LEU A 346 8.56 -20.84 -24.39
CA LEU A 346 7.81 -20.72 -23.14
C LEU A 346 6.57 -19.84 -23.36
N VAL A 347 5.40 -20.37 -23.02
CA VAL A 347 4.15 -19.63 -22.91
C VAL A 347 3.87 -19.41 -21.43
N LYS A 348 3.91 -18.15 -20.97
CA LYS A 348 3.55 -17.80 -19.61
C LYS A 348 2.05 -17.53 -19.50
N VAL A 349 1.38 -18.23 -18.57
CA VAL A 349 -0.07 -18.17 -18.38
C VAL A 349 -0.42 -17.79 -16.97
N ARG A 350 -1.36 -16.85 -16.81
CA ARG A 350 -1.97 -16.47 -15.55
C ARG A 350 -3.43 -16.91 -15.52
N LEU A 351 -3.85 -17.54 -14.42
CA LEU A 351 -5.25 -17.81 -14.09
C LEU A 351 -5.66 -16.86 -12.95
N ARG A 352 -6.84 -16.29 -13.06
CA ARG A 352 -7.47 -15.48 -12.02
C ARG A 352 -8.92 -15.90 -11.89
N TYR A 353 -9.36 -16.20 -10.68
CA TYR A 353 -10.74 -16.63 -10.42
C TYR A 353 -11.13 -16.36 -8.96
N PHE A 354 -12.41 -16.10 -8.72
CA PHE A 354 -12.98 -16.04 -7.37
C PHE A 354 -13.52 -17.40 -6.94
N ASP A 355 -14.16 -18.13 -7.87
CA ASP A 355 -14.76 -19.44 -7.59
C ASP A 355 -13.75 -20.57 -7.92
N PRO A 356 -13.42 -21.46 -6.98
CA PRO A 356 -12.59 -22.63 -7.25
C PRO A 356 -13.10 -23.53 -8.37
N LEU A 357 -14.42 -23.58 -8.62
CA LEU A 357 -14.99 -24.35 -9.74
C LEU A 357 -14.65 -23.71 -11.08
N GLU A 358 -14.64 -22.37 -11.18
CA GLU A 358 -14.15 -21.67 -12.36
C GLU A 358 -12.66 -21.92 -12.60
N GLY A 359 -11.84 -21.85 -11.55
CA GLY A 359 -10.42 -22.20 -11.61
C GLY A 359 -10.17 -23.62 -12.10
N LYS A 360 -11.00 -24.58 -11.69
CA LYS A 360 -10.96 -25.95 -12.20
C LYS A 360 -11.33 -26.02 -13.68
N ALA A 361 -12.36 -25.29 -14.12
CA ALA A 361 -12.75 -25.24 -15.51
C ALA A 361 -11.64 -24.64 -16.40
N PHE A 362 -10.96 -23.61 -15.93
CA PHE A 362 -9.81 -23.01 -16.65
C PHE A 362 -8.65 -24.01 -16.84
N ARG A 363 -8.35 -24.80 -15.80
CA ARG A 363 -7.34 -25.87 -15.93
C ARG A 363 -7.72 -26.90 -16.99
N GLN A 364 -9.00 -27.29 -17.04
CA GLN A 364 -9.50 -28.22 -18.05
C GLN A 364 -9.41 -27.65 -19.48
N LEU A 365 -9.66 -26.34 -19.65
CA LEU A 365 -9.47 -25.67 -20.94
C LEU A 365 -8.01 -25.68 -21.38
N LEU A 366 -7.07 -25.39 -20.48
CA LEU A 366 -5.65 -25.44 -20.76
C LEU A 366 -5.16 -26.87 -21.09
N ASP A 367 -5.62 -27.86 -20.32
CA ASP A 367 -5.30 -29.27 -20.58
C ASP A 367 -5.81 -29.68 -21.97
N ARG A 368 -7.04 -29.31 -22.33
CA ARG A 368 -7.61 -29.60 -23.66
C ARG A 368 -6.88 -28.89 -24.79
N ALA A 369 -6.48 -27.62 -24.56
CA ALA A 369 -5.66 -26.90 -25.55
C ALA A 369 -4.30 -27.59 -25.79
N ALA A 370 -3.67 -28.08 -24.71
CA ALA A 370 -2.41 -28.83 -24.81
C ALA A 370 -2.58 -30.18 -25.60
N GLU A 371 -3.66 -30.93 -25.31
CA GLU A 371 -4.00 -32.15 -26.03
C GLU A 371 -4.20 -31.89 -27.52
N LEU A 372 -5.03 -30.87 -27.88
CA LEU A 372 -5.28 -30.51 -29.28
C LEU A 372 -4.00 -30.07 -30.00
N THR A 373 -3.10 -29.40 -29.28
CA THR A 373 -1.80 -29.00 -29.84
C THR A 373 -0.91 -30.21 -30.12
N ALA A 374 -0.85 -31.18 -29.20
CA ALA A 374 -0.10 -32.40 -29.39
C ALA A 374 -0.64 -33.25 -30.57
N GLU A 375 -1.98 -33.27 -30.74
CA GLU A 375 -2.61 -33.92 -31.90
C GLU A 375 -2.24 -33.23 -33.23
N ALA A 376 -2.22 -31.89 -33.25
CA ALA A 376 -1.96 -31.10 -34.47
C ALA A 376 -0.47 -31.02 -34.83
N PHE A 377 0.42 -31.07 -33.82
CA PHE A 377 1.87 -30.94 -33.98
C PHE A 377 2.61 -32.17 -33.40
N PRO A 378 2.57 -33.33 -34.05
CA PRO A 378 3.06 -34.58 -33.47
C PRO A 378 4.60 -34.63 -33.27
N TYR A 379 5.33 -33.65 -33.80
CA TYR A 379 6.78 -33.49 -33.61
C TYR A 379 7.16 -32.40 -32.62
N VAL A 380 6.17 -31.83 -31.87
CA VAL A 380 6.37 -30.88 -30.78
C VAL A 380 5.87 -31.55 -29.51
N VAL A 381 6.70 -31.55 -28.47
CA VAL A 381 6.31 -32.00 -27.15
C VAL A 381 5.83 -30.78 -26.35
N THR A 382 4.65 -30.87 -25.76
CA THR A 382 4.10 -29.83 -24.89
C THR A 382 4.29 -30.27 -23.45
N GLU A 383 5.00 -29.50 -22.65
CA GLU A 383 5.25 -29.73 -21.23
C GLU A 383 4.58 -28.63 -20.41
N ALA A 384 3.80 -29.00 -19.40
CA ALA A 384 3.26 -28.06 -18.41
C ALA A 384 4.22 -27.96 -17.25
N GLU A 385 4.64 -26.74 -16.89
CA GLU A 385 5.38 -26.51 -15.66
C GLU A 385 4.47 -26.71 -14.43
N PRO A 386 5.04 -26.99 -13.24
CA PRO A 386 4.30 -27.00 -12.00
C PRO A 386 3.55 -25.69 -11.78
N GLU A 387 2.31 -25.79 -11.31
CA GLU A 387 1.54 -24.59 -10.94
C GLU A 387 2.17 -23.84 -9.77
N VAL A 388 2.17 -22.51 -9.86
CA VAL A 388 2.62 -21.62 -8.79
C VAL A 388 1.44 -20.78 -8.32
N MET A 389 1.02 -20.98 -7.07
CA MET A 389 0.06 -20.10 -6.40
C MET A 389 0.78 -18.80 -6.05
N GLN A 390 0.33 -17.67 -6.59
CA GLN A 390 0.89 -16.35 -6.34
C GLN A 390 0.22 -15.70 -5.13
N TYR A 391 -1.11 -15.74 -5.09
CA TYR A 391 -1.92 -15.33 -3.95
C TYR A 391 -3.26 -16.07 -3.94
N GLU A 392 -3.87 -16.19 -2.77
CA GLU A 392 -5.15 -16.88 -2.58
C GLU A 392 -6.25 -15.88 -2.24
N ASN A 393 -7.51 -16.25 -2.50
CA ASN A 393 -8.64 -15.45 -2.07
C ASN A 393 -8.72 -15.43 -0.53
N VAL A 394 -8.52 -14.27 0.06
CA VAL A 394 -8.48 -14.08 1.52
C VAL A 394 -9.77 -14.52 2.22
N ALA A 395 -10.91 -14.49 1.52
CA ALA A 395 -12.21 -14.91 2.06
C ALA A 395 -12.25 -16.37 2.51
N TYR A 396 -11.32 -17.23 2.02
CA TYR A 396 -11.31 -18.65 2.41
C TYR A 396 -10.75 -18.88 3.81
N THR A 397 -9.87 -18.00 4.27
CA THR A 397 -9.14 -18.15 5.54
C THR A 397 -9.33 -16.96 6.49
N MET A 398 -10.05 -15.93 6.07
CA MET A 398 -10.38 -14.75 6.87
C MET A 398 -11.16 -15.11 8.13
N TYR A 399 -10.93 -14.39 9.21
CA TYR A 399 -11.67 -14.57 10.48
C TYR A 399 -13.18 -14.35 10.26
N PRO A 400 -14.04 -15.29 10.70
CA PRO A 400 -15.47 -15.23 10.46
C PRO A 400 -16.13 -13.97 11.04
N GLY A 401 -16.88 -13.21 10.21
CA GLY A 401 -17.59 -12.01 10.63
C GLY A 401 -16.70 -10.78 10.83
N LEU A 402 -15.45 -10.84 10.40
CA LEU A 402 -14.51 -9.70 10.51
C LEU A 402 -14.97 -8.48 9.69
N ASP A 403 -15.59 -8.70 8.56
CA ASP A 403 -16.20 -7.66 7.72
C ASP A 403 -17.26 -6.84 8.47
N ASP A 404 -18.19 -7.49 9.17
CA ASP A 404 -19.19 -6.82 9.99
C ASP A 404 -18.55 -6.05 11.16
N LEU A 405 -17.51 -6.60 11.80
CA LEU A 405 -16.76 -5.95 12.87
C LEU A 405 -16.05 -4.69 12.41
N ILE A 406 -15.47 -4.71 11.21
CA ILE A 406 -14.82 -3.55 10.62
C ILE A 406 -15.83 -2.45 10.33
N VAL A 407 -17.00 -2.81 9.74
CA VAL A 407 -18.08 -1.84 9.50
C VAL A 407 -18.54 -1.20 10.80
N GLU A 408 -18.81 -2.00 11.85
CA GLU A 408 -19.20 -1.48 13.17
C GLU A 408 -18.13 -0.55 13.76
N ALA A 409 -16.87 -0.93 13.68
CA ALA A 409 -15.75 -0.14 14.20
C ALA A 409 -15.59 1.19 13.46
N ALA A 410 -15.74 1.19 12.13
CA ALA A 410 -15.68 2.39 11.31
C ALA A 410 -16.84 3.35 11.60
N GLU A 411 -18.06 2.82 11.77
CA GLU A 411 -19.25 3.63 12.12
C GLU A 411 -19.10 4.34 13.50
N LYS A 412 -18.46 3.70 14.48
CA LYS A 412 -18.13 4.33 15.78
C LYS A 412 -17.24 5.56 15.63
N GLU A 413 -16.38 5.57 14.61
CA GLU A 413 -15.49 6.70 14.30
C GLU A 413 -16.09 7.67 13.26
N GLY A 414 -17.35 7.45 12.85
CA GLY A 414 -18.07 8.29 11.89
C GLY A 414 -17.63 8.08 10.44
N VAL A 415 -17.00 6.94 10.12
CA VAL A 415 -16.60 6.54 8.78
C VAL A 415 -17.58 5.48 8.27
N LYS A 416 -17.99 5.61 7.02
CA LYS A 416 -18.78 4.59 6.34
C LYS A 416 -17.89 3.80 5.41
N LEU A 417 -17.60 2.57 5.77
CA LEU A 417 -16.89 1.61 4.91
C LEU A 417 -17.84 0.55 4.35
N THR A 418 -17.61 0.15 3.11
CA THR A 418 -18.37 -0.89 2.43
C THR A 418 -17.44 -2.03 2.01
N PRO A 419 -17.74 -3.29 2.36
CA PRO A 419 -16.93 -4.42 1.88
C PRO A 419 -17.06 -4.55 0.36
N ARG A 420 -15.95 -4.82 -0.31
CA ARG A 420 -15.88 -5.02 -1.76
C ARG A 420 -15.00 -6.21 -2.14
N SER A 421 -15.15 -6.70 -3.37
CA SER A 421 -14.22 -7.64 -4.00
C SER A 421 -13.14 -6.88 -4.75
N GLU A 422 -11.89 -7.37 -4.67
CA GLU A 422 -10.73 -6.79 -5.36
C GLU A 422 -10.22 -7.75 -6.45
N ARG A 423 -9.73 -7.22 -7.57
CA ARG A 423 -9.18 -8.02 -8.67
C ARG A 423 -7.66 -8.15 -8.62
N GLY A 424 -7.03 -7.61 -7.59
CA GLY A 424 -5.61 -7.72 -7.26
C GLY A 424 -5.34 -8.67 -6.11
N GLY A 425 -4.09 -8.74 -5.68
CA GLY A 425 -3.64 -9.41 -4.45
C GLY A 425 -3.04 -8.38 -3.50
N THR A 426 -2.90 -8.74 -2.25
CA THR A 426 -2.29 -7.93 -1.19
C THR A 426 -1.30 -8.81 -0.40
N THR A 427 -0.53 -8.24 0.52
CA THR A 427 0.35 -9.04 1.39
C THR A 427 -0.44 -10.15 2.10
N ALA A 428 -1.65 -9.87 2.62
CA ALA A 428 -2.50 -10.88 3.26
C ALA A 428 -2.90 -12.02 2.31
N ALA A 429 -3.15 -11.72 1.04
CA ALA A 429 -3.48 -12.72 0.03
C ALA A 429 -2.26 -13.58 -0.36
N MET A 430 -1.06 -13.00 -0.40
CA MET A 430 0.19 -13.73 -0.63
C MET A 430 0.50 -14.66 0.55
N LEU A 431 0.29 -14.21 1.79
CA LEU A 431 0.45 -15.05 2.99
C LEU A 431 -0.56 -16.19 3.02
N ALA A 432 -1.82 -15.95 2.62
CA ALA A 432 -2.83 -17.00 2.50
C ALA A 432 -2.39 -18.12 1.54
N ALA A 433 -1.72 -17.79 0.42
CA ALA A 433 -1.15 -18.77 -0.51
C ALA A 433 -0.02 -19.61 0.11
N LYS A 434 0.61 -19.13 1.18
CA LYS A 434 1.64 -19.86 1.94
C LYS A 434 1.05 -20.65 3.13
N GLY A 435 -0.29 -20.69 3.26
CA GLY A 435 -0.99 -21.42 4.33
C GLY A 435 -1.22 -20.62 5.61
N GLN A 436 -0.97 -19.30 5.57
CA GLN A 436 -1.33 -18.37 6.64
C GLN A 436 -2.81 -17.97 6.54
N LYS A 437 -3.31 -17.26 7.54
CA LYS A 437 -4.63 -16.63 7.43
C LYS A 437 -4.57 -15.43 6.48
N GLY A 438 -5.59 -15.32 5.64
CA GLY A 438 -5.86 -14.13 4.86
C GLY A 438 -6.68 -13.11 5.65
N GLY A 439 -6.75 -11.90 5.14
CA GLY A 439 -7.49 -10.82 5.77
C GLY A 439 -7.89 -9.71 4.82
N PRO A 440 -8.79 -8.83 5.25
CA PRO A 440 -9.22 -7.68 4.48
C PRO A 440 -8.08 -6.68 4.31
N CYS A 441 -8.17 -5.88 3.25
CA CYS A 441 -7.28 -4.74 3.04
C CYS A 441 -8.06 -3.44 3.28
N LEU A 442 -7.61 -2.66 4.26
CA LEU A 442 -8.16 -1.37 4.62
C LEU A 442 -7.50 -0.24 3.83
N TYR A 443 -8.22 0.85 3.65
CA TYR A 443 -7.67 2.08 3.09
C TYR A 443 -6.46 2.57 3.88
N SER A 444 -5.35 2.87 3.19
CA SER A 444 -4.12 3.39 3.80
C SER A 444 -3.98 4.90 3.70
N GLY A 445 -4.72 5.53 2.81
CA GLY A 445 -4.59 6.96 2.53
C GLY A 445 -3.91 7.26 1.21
N GLN A 446 -3.41 6.24 0.52
CA GLN A 446 -2.78 6.36 -0.79
C GLN A 446 -3.79 6.71 -1.89
N GLN A 447 -3.34 7.47 -2.88
CA GLN A 447 -4.13 7.85 -4.04
C GLN A 447 -3.24 7.99 -5.27
N ALA A 448 -3.76 7.57 -6.42
CA ALA A 448 -3.08 7.62 -7.71
C ALA A 448 -1.71 6.90 -7.68
N GLU A 449 -1.69 5.76 -7.00
CA GLU A 449 -0.54 4.87 -6.83
C GLU A 449 0.16 4.56 -8.17
N HIS A 450 1.41 4.12 -8.12
CA HIS A 450 2.25 3.78 -9.27
C HIS A 450 2.41 4.91 -10.29
N SER A 451 2.29 6.16 -9.86
CA SER A 451 2.38 7.32 -10.75
C SER A 451 3.02 8.55 -10.12
N VAL A 452 3.43 9.50 -10.98
CA VAL A 452 3.92 10.83 -10.53
C VAL A 452 2.79 11.73 -9.99
N TYR A 453 1.53 11.30 -10.11
CA TYR A 453 0.36 11.98 -9.55
C TYR A 453 0.02 11.53 -8.12
N GLU A 454 0.83 10.69 -7.53
CA GLU A 454 0.60 10.15 -6.17
C GLU A 454 0.39 11.26 -5.14
N TRP A 455 -0.58 11.06 -4.26
CA TRP A 455 -0.88 11.98 -3.17
C TRP A 455 -1.54 11.27 -1.99
N THR A 456 -1.54 11.91 -0.85
CA THR A 456 -2.24 11.45 0.36
C THR A 456 -2.84 12.59 1.15
N CYS A 457 -3.74 12.27 2.09
CA CYS A 457 -4.38 13.21 3.00
C CYS A 457 -4.06 12.84 4.46
N ALA A 458 -3.44 13.76 5.19
CA ALA A 458 -3.02 13.52 6.57
C ALA A 458 -4.19 13.25 7.52
N GLU A 459 -5.33 13.90 7.32
CA GLU A 459 -6.54 13.70 8.12
C GLU A 459 -7.19 12.35 7.84
N ASP A 460 -7.04 11.80 6.64
CA ASP A 460 -7.55 10.49 6.29
C ASP A 460 -6.68 9.40 6.91
N MET A 461 -5.35 9.52 6.87
CA MET A 461 -4.45 8.64 7.65
C MET A 461 -4.81 8.65 9.14
N TYR A 462 -5.04 9.84 9.74
CA TYR A 462 -5.49 9.93 11.12
C TYR A 462 -6.82 9.19 11.35
N GLN A 463 -7.76 9.32 10.43
CA GLN A 463 -9.05 8.65 10.52
C GLN A 463 -8.88 7.13 10.53
N MET A 464 -7.98 6.60 9.69
CA MET A 464 -7.70 5.16 9.63
C MET A 464 -6.96 4.65 10.88
N VAL A 465 -6.09 5.44 11.50
CA VAL A 465 -5.54 5.12 12.84
C VAL A 465 -6.66 4.93 13.85
N MET A 466 -7.68 5.80 13.83
CA MET A 466 -8.81 5.69 14.76
C MET A 466 -9.72 4.51 14.44
N VAL A 467 -9.95 4.20 13.17
CA VAL A 467 -10.71 3.01 12.73
C VAL A 467 -9.99 1.74 13.16
N ALA A 468 -8.69 1.62 12.90
CA ALA A 468 -7.90 0.45 13.31
C ALA A 468 -7.91 0.26 14.85
N ARG A 469 -7.77 1.35 15.62
CA ARG A 469 -7.94 1.32 17.07
C ARG A 469 -9.34 0.86 17.49
N SER A 470 -10.38 1.32 16.79
CA SER A 470 -11.77 0.93 17.06
C SER A 470 -12.04 -0.54 16.70
N ILE A 471 -11.37 -1.10 15.69
CA ILE A 471 -11.41 -2.53 15.36
C ILE A 471 -10.88 -3.35 16.55
N ILE A 472 -9.70 -2.99 17.07
CA ILE A 472 -9.12 -3.65 18.25
C ILE A 472 -10.10 -3.62 19.44
N GLU A 473 -10.70 -2.46 19.73
CA GLU A 473 -11.68 -2.32 20.81
C GLU A 473 -12.96 -3.12 20.56
N THR A 474 -13.42 -3.22 19.30
CA THR A 474 -14.62 -3.97 18.95
C THR A 474 -14.39 -5.48 19.09
N VAL A 475 -13.23 -5.98 18.63
CA VAL A 475 -12.83 -7.39 18.80
C VAL A 475 -12.72 -7.75 20.29
N ALA A 476 -12.16 -6.87 21.13
CA ALA A 476 -12.01 -7.13 22.54
C ALA A 476 -13.33 -7.10 23.35
N ASN A 477 -14.40 -6.58 22.77
CA ASN A 477 -15.71 -6.50 23.43
C ASN A 477 -16.70 -7.58 22.96
N GLN A 478 -16.25 -8.54 22.11
CA GLN A 478 -17.03 -9.72 21.73
C GLN A 478 -17.01 -10.78 22.85
#